data_a4433d92008bf0aada6739875491bf4d
#
_entry.id   a4433d92008bf0aada6739875491bf4d
#
_cell.length_a   1.000
_cell.length_b   1.000
_cell.length_c   1.000
_cell.angle_alpha   90.00
_cell.angle_beta   90.00
_cell.angle_gamma   90.00
#
_symmetry.space_group_name_H-M   'P 1'
#
loop_
_entity.id
_entity.type
_entity.pdbx_description
1 polymer ?
#
loop_
_entity_poly.entity_id
_entity_poly.type
_entity_poly.pdbx_seq_one_letter_code
_entity_poly.pdbx_strand_id
1 'polypeptide(L)'
;MPEKPSLANVLSSSGRIKILTILSNVGELHLSEIARKTDQSYSATDRHLQELSEASIVEEHDYGRVRMFRLNLENPRAKILRQLILEWDNSTTPKMIDGQA
;
A
#
# COMPACT_ATOMS: atom_id res chain seq x y z
N MET A 1 -14.39 -14.49 14.85
CA MET A 1 -12.98 -14.31 15.08
C MET A 1 -12.25 -13.95 13.80
N PRO A 2 -11.58 -12.84 13.80
CA PRO A 2 -10.90 -12.44 12.58
C PRO A 2 -9.74 -13.36 12.30
N GLU A 3 -9.65 -13.77 11.07
CA GLU A 3 -8.52 -14.54 10.62
C GLU A 3 -7.37 -13.61 10.32
N LYS A 4 -6.18 -14.16 10.35
CA LYS A 4 -5.02 -13.40 9.90
C LYS A 4 -5.21 -13.07 8.43
N PRO A 5 -4.93 -11.83 8.04
CA PRO A 5 -5.04 -11.48 6.63
C PRO A 5 -4.05 -12.30 5.82
N SER A 6 -4.53 -12.85 4.71
CA SER A 6 -3.66 -13.58 3.81
C SER A 6 -2.97 -12.60 2.89
N LEU A 7 -1.79 -12.96 2.43
CA LEU A 7 -1.09 -12.14 1.44
C LEU A 7 -1.92 -12.02 0.17
N ALA A 8 -2.57 -13.11 -0.23
CA ALA A 8 -3.41 -13.07 -1.43
C ALA A 8 -4.53 -12.05 -1.29
N ASN A 9 -5.15 -11.96 -0.10
CA ASN A 9 -6.21 -10.99 0.13
C ASN A 9 -5.68 -9.57 0.12
N VAL A 10 -4.55 -9.33 0.79
CA VAL A 10 -3.96 -8.00 0.87
C VAL A 10 -3.55 -7.51 -0.51
N LEU A 11 -3.06 -8.41 -1.36
CA LEU A 11 -2.61 -8.06 -2.70
C LEU A 11 -3.63 -8.49 -3.77
N SER A 12 -4.91 -8.53 -3.43
CA SER A 12 -5.91 -9.15 -4.27
C SER A 12 -6.27 -8.34 -5.53
N SER A 13 -5.86 -7.08 -5.61
CA SER A 13 -6.20 -6.28 -6.77
C SER A 13 -5.07 -5.31 -7.06
N SER A 14 -5.00 -4.88 -8.32
CA SER A 14 -4.02 -3.87 -8.70
C SER A 14 -4.27 -2.56 -7.94
N GLY A 15 -5.52 -2.26 -7.60
CA GLY A 15 -5.83 -1.06 -6.83
C GLY A 15 -5.19 -1.07 -5.46
N ARG A 16 -5.24 -2.22 -4.77
CA ARG A 16 -4.59 -2.32 -3.47
C ARG A 16 -3.08 -2.22 -3.59
N ILE A 17 -2.52 -2.86 -4.60
CA ILE A 17 -1.07 -2.81 -4.81
C ILE A 17 -0.63 -1.37 -5.10
N LYS A 18 -1.40 -0.63 -5.89
CA LYS A 18 -1.09 0.76 -6.17
C LYS A 18 -1.12 1.62 -4.90
N ILE A 19 -2.11 1.38 -4.05
CA ILE A 19 -2.22 2.11 -2.78
C ILE A 19 -1.01 1.81 -1.91
N LEU A 20 -0.66 0.55 -1.77
CA LEU A 20 0.49 0.16 -0.96
C LEU A 20 1.77 0.75 -1.51
N THR A 21 1.89 0.81 -2.82
CA THR A 21 3.07 1.36 -3.47
C THR A 21 3.20 2.86 -3.18
N ILE A 22 2.12 3.61 -3.35
CA ILE A 22 2.21 5.06 -3.11
C ILE A 22 2.47 5.37 -1.64
N LEU A 23 1.84 4.64 -0.73
CA LEU A 23 2.06 4.87 0.69
C LEU A 23 3.47 4.46 1.12
N SER A 24 4.04 3.44 0.47
CA SER A 24 5.42 3.05 0.76
C SER A 24 6.40 4.14 0.35
N ASN A 25 6.12 4.83 -0.73
CA ASN A 25 7.04 5.82 -1.28
C ASN A 25 6.84 7.22 -0.71
N VAL A 26 5.60 7.59 -0.41
CA VAL A 26 5.30 8.96 0.03
C VAL A 26 5.15 9.06 1.55
N GLY A 27 4.62 8.03 2.17
CA GLY A 27 4.40 8.03 3.61
C GLY A 27 2.94 8.22 3.93
N GLU A 28 2.51 9.45 4.15
CA GLU A 28 1.14 9.71 4.58
C GLU A 28 0.43 10.62 3.57
N LEU A 29 -0.79 10.24 3.21
CA LEU A 29 -1.60 11.00 2.26
C LEU A 29 -3.05 10.95 2.68
N HIS A 30 -3.82 11.98 2.30
CA HIS A 30 -5.25 11.91 2.53
C HIS A 30 -5.93 11.15 1.38
N LEU A 31 -7.16 10.72 1.65
CA LEU A 31 -7.84 9.76 0.79
C LEU A 31 -7.98 10.26 -0.64
N SER A 32 -8.35 11.53 -0.82
CA SER A 32 -8.56 12.02 -2.18
C SER A 32 -7.26 12.08 -2.98
N GLU A 33 -6.13 12.32 -2.32
CA GLU A 33 -4.84 12.26 -3.00
C GLU A 33 -4.50 10.84 -3.41
N ILE A 34 -4.76 9.88 -2.52
CA ILE A 34 -4.50 8.48 -2.86
C ILE A 34 -5.34 8.07 -4.05
N ALA A 35 -6.63 8.45 -4.05
CA ALA A 35 -7.51 8.12 -5.17
C ALA A 35 -6.98 8.70 -6.47
N ARG A 36 -6.60 9.97 -6.45
CA ARG A 36 -6.12 10.64 -7.65
C ARG A 36 -4.82 10.01 -8.14
N LYS A 37 -3.88 9.77 -7.22
CA LYS A 37 -2.56 9.26 -7.61
C LYS A 37 -2.60 7.81 -8.06
N THR A 38 -3.61 7.06 -7.62
CA THR A 38 -3.76 5.67 -8.05
C THR A 38 -4.80 5.50 -9.14
N ASP A 39 -5.36 6.62 -9.62
CA ASP A 39 -6.34 6.61 -10.71
C ASP A 39 -7.54 5.74 -10.39
N GLN A 40 -8.08 5.93 -9.20
CA GLN A 40 -9.24 5.17 -8.73
C GLN A 40 -10.31 6.13 -8.23
N SER A 41 -11.55 5.66 -8.22
CA SER A 41 -12.64 6.45 -7.68
C SER A 41 -12.44 6.61 -6.15
N TYR A 42 -13.06 7.66 -5.59
CA TYR A 42 -13.01 7.88 -4.17
C TYR A 42 -13.59 6.67 -3.41
N SER A 43 -14.72 6.17 -3.87
CA SER A 43 -15.39 5.08 -3.15
C SER A 43 -14.59 3.77 -3.24
N ALA A 44 -13.98 3.48 -4.39
CA ALA A 44 -13.15 2.28 -4.48
C ALA A 44 -11.93 2.40 -3.59
N THR A 45 -11.31 3.57 -3.58
CA THR A 45 -10.14 3.81 -2.74
C THR A 45 -10.50 3.67 -1.27
N ASP A 46 -11.64 4.26 -0.86
CA ASP A 46 -12.09 4.16 0.53
C ASP A 46 -12.31 2.71 0.92
N ARG A 47 -12.96 1.92 0.06
CA ARG A 47 -13.20 0.52 0.36
C ARG A 47 -11.89 -0.24 0.54
N HIS A 48 -10.95 -0.03 -0.36
CA HIS A 48 -9.64 -0.69 -0.24
C HIS A 48 -8.93 -0.29 1.04
N LEU A 49 -8.95 1.00 1.36
CA LEU A 49 -8.28 1.48 2.57
C LEU A 49 -8.94 0.94 3.84
N GLN A 50 -10.28 0.83 3.83
CA GLN A 50 -10.95 0.25 4.99
C GLN A 50 -10.56 -1.20 5.20
N GLU A 51 -10.49 -1.96 4.12
CA GLU A 51 -10.12 -3.37 4.23
C GLU A 51 -8.67 -3.53 4.63
N LEU A 52 -7.79 -2.68 4.12
CA LEU A 52 -6.38 -2.71 4.53
C LEU A 52 -6.22 -2.27 5.98
N SER A 53 -7.06 -1.36 6.45
CA SER A 53 -7.06 -0.94 7.86
C SER A 53 -7.53 -2.07 8.77
N GLU A 54 -8.56 -2.80 8.35
CA GLU A 54 -9.03 -3.94 9.12
C GLU A 54 -7.97 -5.03 9.22
N ALA A 55 -7.12 -5.14 8.22
CA ALA A 55 -6.01 -6.08 8.23
C ALA A 55 -4.80 -5.54 8.99
N SER A 56 -4.90 -4.33 9.53
CA SER A 56 -3.83 -3.65 10.26
C SER A 56 -2.59 -3.37 9.41
N ILE A 57 -2.76 -3.35 8.10
CA ILE A 57 -1.67 -3.01 7.17
C ILE A 57 -1.54 -1.49 7.03
N VAL A 58 -2.68 -0.80 7.07
CA VAL A 58 -2.75 0.65 6.93
C VAL A 58 -3.44 1.18 8.17
N GLU A 59 -3.13 2.39 8.59
CA GLU A 59 -3.85 3.05 9.67
C GLU A 59 -4.32 4.41 9.22
N GLU A 60 -5.47 4.80 9.73
CA GLU A 60 -6.09 6.07 9.45
C GLU A 60 -5.87 7.00 10.61
N HIS A 61 -5.43 8.22 10.31
CA HIS A 61 -5.27 9.27 11.29
C HIS A 61 -6.11 10.45 10.84
N ASP A 62 -7.04 10.86 11.69
CA ASP A 62 -7.93 11.96 11.36
C ASP A 62 -7.42 13.24 11.99
N TYR A 63 -7.30 14.27 11.17
CA TYR A 63 -6.92 15.61 11.61
C TYR A 63 -8.08 16.53 11.29
N GLY A 64 -9.02 16.62 12.24
CA GLY A 64 -10.24 17.35 11.99
C GLY A 64 -11.08 16.64 10.95
N ARG A 65 -11.23 17.27 9.78
CA ARG A 65 -12.01 16.66 8.70
C ARG A 65 -11.17 15.93 7.69
N VAL A 66 -9.86 15.94 7.88
CA VAL A 66 -8.94 15.34 6.91
C VAL A 66 -8.62 13.93 7.36
N ARG A 67 -8.88 12.98 6.49
CA ARG A 67 -8.61 11.57 6.74
C ARG A 67 -7.27 11.22 6.11
N MET A 68 -6.26 10.98 6.94
CA MET A 68 -4.92 10.66 6.49
C MET A 68 -4.66 9.18 6.67
N PHE A 69 -3.95 8.60 5.72
CA PHE A 69 -3.64 7.17 5.73
C PHE A 69 -2.15 6.96 5.56
N ARG A 70 -1.63 5.98 6.28
CA ARG A 70 -0.23 5.59 6.17
C ARG A 70 -0.12 4.11 6.47
N LEU A 71 1.01 3.52 6.09
CA LEU A 71 1.27 2.12 6.46
C LEU A 71 1.44 2.03 7.96
N ASN A 72 0.93 0.95 8.54
CA ASN A 72 1.09 0.67 9.96
C ASN A 72 2.42 -0.05 10.16
N LEU A 73 3.49 0.71 10.35
CA LEU A 73 4.82 0.13 10.41
C LEU A 73 5.13 -0.57 11.74
N GLU A 74 4.19 -0.55 12.68
CA GLU A 74 4.30 -1.39 13.85
C GLU A 74 3.89 -2.83 13.54
N ASN A 75 3.21 -3.04 12.43
CA ASN A 75 2.84 -4.37 11.99
C ASN A 75 3.98 -4.94 11.14
N PRO A 76 4.58 -6.07 11.56
CA PRO A 76 5.70 -6.63 10.79
C PRO A 76 5.33 -6.94 9.34
N ARG A 77 4.08 -7.30 9.08
CA ARG A 77 3.65 -7.58 7.71
C ARG A 77 3.68 -6.34 6.84
N ALA A 78 3.25 -5.20 7.40
CA ALA A 78 3.30 -3.94 6.67
C ALA A 78 4.74 -3.55 6.39
N LYS A 79 5.64 -3.78 7.35
CA LYS A 79 7.05 -3.50 7.15
C LYS A 79 7.64 -4.36 6.03
N ILE A 80 7.27 -5.63 5.98
CA ILE A 80 7.75 -6.53 4.95
C ILE A 80 7.25 -6.06 3.58
N LEU A 81 5.98 -5.68 3.49
CA LEU A 81 5.42 -5.19 2.23
C LEU A 81 6.14 -3.93 1.77
N ARG A 82 6.35 -2.99 2.70
CA ARG A 82 7.04 -1.75 2.37
C ARG A 82 8.43 -2.04 1.87
N GLN A 83 9.15 -2.90 2.55
CA GLN A 83 10.51 -3.24 2.14
C GLN A 83 10.53 -3.87 0.76
N LEU A 84 9.61 -4.81 0.51
CA LEU A 84 9.52 -5.44 -0.79
C LEU A 84 9.26 -4.40 -1.89
N ILE A 85 8.31 -3.51 -1.65
CA ILE A 85 7.92 -2.50 -2.65
C ILE A 85 9.09 -1.55 -2.92
N LEU A 86 9.73 -1.06 -1.86
CA LEU A 86 10.83 -0.12 -2.03
C LEU A 86 12.01 -0.77 -2.74
N GLU A 87 12.31 -2.01 -2.40
CA GLU A 87 13.41 -2.70 -3.07
C GLU A 87 13.07 -3.00 -4.51
N TRP A 88 11.81 -3.36 -4.78
CA TRP A 88 11.38 -3.61 -6.14
C TRP A 88 11.52 -2.35 -6.98
N ASP A 89 11.02 -1.22 -6.46
CA ASP A 89 11.03 0.03 -7.21
C ASP A 89 12.43 0.56 -7.42
N ASN A 90 13.36 0.26 -6.50
CA ASN A 90 14.71 0.79 -6.56
C ASN A 90 15.70 -0.17 -7.18
N SER A 91 15.31 -1.42 -7.42
CA SER A 91 16.27 -2.37 -7.96
C SER A 91 16.43 -2.14 -9.45
N THR A 92 17.67 -2.29 -9.88
CA THR A 92 18.00 -2.23 -11.30
C THR A 92 17.88 -3.64 -11.84
N THR A 93 17.08 -3.82 -12.89
CA THR A 93 17.00 -5.12 -13.53
C THR A 93 18.37 -5.48 -14.05
N PRO A 94 18.95 -6.60 -13.62
CA PRO A 94 20.24 -7.00 -14.15
C PRO A 94 20.12 -7.21 -15.65
N LYS A 95 21.07 -6.70 -16.39
CA LYS A 95 21.14 -7.00 -17.81
C LYS A 95 21.69 -8.39 -17.93
N MET A 96 21.04 -9.14 -18.56
CA MET A 96 21.47 -10.54 -18.64
C MET A 96 22.54 -10.70 -19.67
N ILE A 97 22.52 -10.35 -18.95
CA ILE A 97 23.17 -10.24 -19.21
C ILE A 97 23.63 -10.38 -19.96
N ASP A 98 23.34 -10.09 -19.70
CA ASP A 98 23.73 -9.97 -19.93
C ASP A 98 23.89 -10.29 -20.27
N GLY A 99 23.92 -10.43 -20.39
CA GLY A 99 24.10 -10.56 -20.25
C GLY A 99 23.74 -10.95 -20.37
N GLN A 100 23.44 -10.77 -20.14
CA GLN A 100 23.28 -10.89 -19.88
C GLN A 100 23.15 -11.09 -19.78
N ALA A 101 23.37 -11.29 -20.09
CA ALA A 101 23.41 -11.10 -19.62
C ALA A 101 23.26 -11.03 -19.79
#